data_861fe9d6db7042d6b1a9ffcd07279fe2
#
_entry.id   861fe9d6db7042d6b1a9ffcd07279fe2
#
_cell.length_a   1.000
_cell.length_b   1.000
_cell.length_c   1.000
_cell.angle_alpha   90.00
_cell.angle_beta   90.00
_cell.angle_gamma   90.00
#
_symmetry.space_group_name_H-M   'P 1'
#
loop_
_entity.id
_entity.type
_entity.pdbx_description
1 polymer ?
#
loop_
_entity_poly.entity_id
_entity_poly.type
_entity_poly.pdbx_seq_one_letter_code
_entity_poly.pdbx_strand_id
1 'polypeptide(L)'
;RQIFEDEDLFVDKDTFLMQDDLHPDFWEDGKLKEAIRLRLITIAQDFFDKIGVDAEVKDITFTGSLANFNWSNFSDIDLHIIADFKEVDDNIELVKEMFDAKRFMWNKTHDIHINDFEVEIYVQDEAEPHESSGVYSVLNDEWLTEPNRREANIDWENVTKKALSLMDRIDRIQAVFDKGEYQDVYDHTLKMKEKIRKFRSSGLQREGEFSPENIAFKVLRRNGYLEKLTTLRTVAYDKKMSIKKDAPITIKVESMVKGWKDYLVEEKEVVSYIAYVRIALNKQSNIMRGEAQSEIRAIPGVTTVTLMPDAKSEGDAYYYATFGIKFCCEPSTLESPSFYVKKVLLPGMKRISGVTVVRVIGAPEEDTIV
;
A
#
# COMPACT_ATOMS: atom_id res chain seq x y z
N ARG A 1 11.38 37.43 -18.04
CA ARG A 1 10.82 37.78 -16.73
C ARG A 1 9.34 38.09 -16.97
N GLN A 2 8.49 37.06 -17.01
CA GLN A 2 7.04 37.22 -17.02
C GLN A 2 6.63 37.46 -15.57
N ILE A 3 6.13 38.65 -15.31
CA ILE A 3 5.41 39.01 -14.10
C ILE A 3 4.08 38.29 -14.24
N PHE A 4 3.86 37.22 -13.49
CA PHE A 4 2.56 36.63 -13.33
C PHE A 4 1.76 37.59 -12.46
N GLU A 5 0.70 38.14 -13.01
CA GLU A 5 -0.30 38.91 -12.26
C GLU A 5 -0.98 37.95 -11.27
N ASP A 6 -1.26 38.43 -10.08
CA ASP A 6 -1.79 37.71 -8.90
C ASP A 6 -3.19 37.06 -9.11
N GLU A 7 -3.71 36.99 -10.32
CA GLU A 7 -5.08 36.55 -10.62
C GLU A 7 -5.30 35.04 -10.62
N ASP A 8 -4.22 34.21 -10.63
CA ASP A 8 -4.33 32.75 -10.73
C ASP A 8 -4.16 32.00 -9.40
N LEU A 9 -3.83 32.68 -8.31
CA LEU A 9 -3.63 32.05 -7.02
C LEU A 9 -4.84 32.34 -6.11
N PHE A 10 -5.72 31.35 -5.97
CA PHE A 10 -6.81 31.45 -5.00
C PHE A 10 -6.26 31.29 -3.58
N VAL A 11 -5.97 32.40 -2.91
CA VAL A 11 -5.63 32.45 -1.49
C VAL A 11 -6.61 33.36 -0.77
N ASP A 12 -7.60 32.76 -0.16
CA ASP A 12 -8.41 33.47 0.83
C ASP A 12 -7.61 33.59 2.13
N LYS A 13 -7.00 34.75 2.35
CA LYS A 13 -6.12 35.03 3.47
C LYS A 13 -6.85 34.95 4.80
N ASP A 14 -8.14 35.24 4.82
CA ASP A 14 -8.96 35.23 6.03
C ASP A 14 -9.10 33.83 6.62
N THR A 15 -8.99 32.80 5.78
CA THR A 15 -9.03 31.39 6.22
C THR A 15 -7.77 30.91 6.94
N PHE A 16 -6.74 31.75 7.05
CA PHE A 16 -5.51 31.49 7.80
C PHE A 16 -5.40 32.33 9.07
N LEU A 17 -6.39 33.19 9.33
CA LEU A 17 -6.44 33.99 10.54
C LEU A 17 -6.85 33.14 11.73
N MET A 18 -6.41 33.56 12.91
CA MET A 18 -6.88 32.98 14.17
C MET A 18 -8.28 33.47 14.47
N GLN A 19 -9.14 32.57 14.83
CA GLN A 19 -10.49 32.85 15.28
C GLN A 19 -10.46 33.32 16.74
N ASP A 20 -11.52 34.02 17.16
CA ASP A 20 -11.63 34.47 18.54
C ASP A 20 -12.02 33.34 19.48
N ASP A 21 -12.85 32.41 18.99
CA ASP A 21 -13.38 31.28 19.75
C ASP A 21 -13.07 29.93 19.05
N LEU A 22 -13.18 28.85 19.77
CA LEU A 22 -13.23 27.51 19.22
C LEU A 22 -14.49 27.37 18.34
N HIS A 23 -14.48 26.46 17.36
CA HIS A 23 -15.55 26.34 16.40
C HIS A 23 -16.92 26.09 17.08
N PRO A 24 -17.92 26.98 16.94
CA PRO A 24 -19.14 26.94 17.73
C PRO A 24 -20.02 25.71 17.46
N ASP A 25 -19.88 25.08 16.29
CA ASP A 25 -20.63 23.84 15.99
C ASP A 25 -20.10 22.63 16.73
N PHE A 26 -18.84 22.67 17.17
CA PHE A 26 -18.18 21.56 17.88
C PHE A 26 -18.13 21.80 19.39
N TRP A 27 -17.86 23.03 19.82
CA TRP A 27 -17.53 23.36 21.20
C TRP A 27 -18.61 24.19 21.88
N GLU A 28 -18.83 23.90 23.16
CA GLU A 28 -19.72 24.66 24.04
C GLU A 28 -19.08 24.69 25.44
N ASP A 29 -18.92 25.87 26.02
CA ASP A 29 -18.27 26.08 27.34
C ASP A 29 -16.91 25.35 27.49
N GLY A 30 -16.11 25.31 26.42
CA GLY A 30 -14.80 24.67 26.40
C GLY A 30 -14.82 23.14 26.33
N LYS A 31 -15.99 22.54 26.18
CA LYS A 31 -16.18 21.09 26.02
C LYS A 31 -16.70 20.73 24.63
N LEU A 32 -16.38 19.54 24.19
CA LEU A 32 -16.93 19.00 22.96
C LEU A 32 -18.43 18.69 23.15
N LYS A 33 -19.27 19.12 22.21
CA LYS A 33 -20.70 18.85 22.27
C LYS A 33 -20.98 17.34 22.35
N GLU A 34 -21.83 16.91 23.27
CA GLU A 34 -22.10 15.52 23.60
C GLU A 34 -22.44 14.67 22.37
N ALA A 35 -23.30 15.17 21.46
CA ALA A 35 -23.69 14.44 20.27
C ALA A 35 -22.52 14.17 19.32
N ILE A 36 -21.58 15.12 19.21
CA ILE A 36 -20.36 14.99 18.40
C ILE A 36 -19.42 14.02 19.09
N ARG A 37 -19.19 14.19 20.37
CA ARG A 37 -18.36 13.34 21.20
C ARG A 37 -18.75 11.86 21.04
N LEU A 38 -20.03 11.52 21.23
CA LEU A 38 -20.53 10.15 21.09
C LEU A 38 -20.38 9.61 19.65
N ARG A 39 -20.55 10.47 18.64
CA ARG A 39 -20.35 10.09 17.24
C ARG A 39 -18.90 9.78 16.94
N LEU A 40 -17.95 10.58 17.43
CA LEU A 40 -16.51 10.33 17.24
C LEU A 40 -16.08 9.03 17.93
N ILE A 41 -16.58 8.74 19.13
CA ILE A 41 -16.33 7.46 19.81
C ILE A 41 -16.85 6.29 18.96
N THR A 42 -18.07 6.41 18.43
CA THR A 42 -18.65 5.36 17.57
C THR A 42 -17.82 5.11 16.32
N ILE A 43 -17.38 6.18 15.63
CA ILE A 43 -16.55 6.08 14.42
C ILE A 43 -15.21 5.42 14.73
N ALA A 44 -14.55 5.83 15.82
CA ALA A 44 -13.28 5.26 16.24
C ALA A 44 -13.41 3.77 16.59
N GLN A 45 -14.47 3.39 17.29
CA GLN A 45 -14.73 2.01 17.66
C GLN A 45 -15.04 1.14 16.45
N ASP A 46 -15.93 1.59 15.54
CA ASP A 46 -16.24 0.87 14.29
C ASP A 46 -15.00 0.65 13.43
N PHE A 47 -14.11 1.63 13.37
CA PHE A 47 -12.85 1.50 12.66
C PHE A 47 -11.96 0.45 13.34
N PHE A 48 -11.77 0.55 14.65
CA PHE A 48 -10.85 -0.33 15.40
C PHE A 48 -11.34 -1.79 15.38
N ASP A 49 -12.65 -2.00 15.54
CA ASP A 49 -13.28 -3.33 15.45
C ASP A 49 -13.07 -3.97 14.07
N LYS A 50 -13.18 -3.18 13.00
CA LYS A 50 -12.95 -3.66 11.61
C LYS A 50 -11.49 -4.02 11.31
N ILE A 51 -10.54 -3.44 12.01
CA ILE A 51 -9.12 -3.83 11.88
C ILE A 51 -8.92 -5.25 12.40
N GLY A 52 -9.65 -5.64 13.45
CA GLY A 52 -9.59 -6.98 14.03
C GLY A 52 -8.27 -7.25 14.78
N VAL A 53 -7.70 -6.22 15.39
CA VAL A 53 -6.49 -6.30 16.21
C VAL A 53 -6.90 -6.42 17.67
N ASP A 54 -6.27 -7.35 18.38
CA ASP A 54 -6.49 -7.56 19.83
C ASP A 54 -5.55 -6.62 20.61
N ALA A 55 -5.95 -5.35 20.70
CA ALA A 55 -5.27 -4.33 21.48
C ALA A 55 -6.31 -3.40 22.13
N GLU A 56 -5.97 -2.85 23.28
CA GLU A 56 -6.85 -1.93 24.00
C GLU A 56 -6.71 -0.50 23.44
N VAL A 57 -7.85 0.15 23.17
CA VAL A 57 -7.88 1.59 22.90
C VAL A 57 -7.67 2.34 24.22
N LYS A 58 -6.52 3.00 24.38
CA LYS A 58 -6.16 3.73 25.60
C LYS A 58 -6.88 5.08 25.67
N ASP A 59 -7.00 5.78 24.54
CA ASP A 59 -7.75 7.02 24.42
C ASP A 59 -8.19 7.25 22.96
N ILE A 60 -9.12 8.15 22.78
CA ILE A 60 -9.50 8.72 21.49
C ILE A 60 -9.31 10.22 21.63
N THR A 61 -8.43 10.83 20.82
CA THR A 61 -8.15 12.25 20.91
C THR A 61 -8.61 13.00 19.67
N PHE A 62 -9.17 14.18 19.89
CA PHE A 62 -9.49 15.15 18.85
C PHE A 62 -8.42 16.23 18.85
N THR A 63 -7.77 16.41 17.69
CA THR A 63 -6.63 17.34 17.53
C THR A 63 -6.85 18.22 16.28
N GLY A 64 -5.79 18.86 15.80
CA GLY A 64 -5.83 19.64 14.58
C GLY A 64 -6.43 21.03 14.75
N SER A 65 -6.82 21.62 13.63
CA SER A 65 -7.26 23.03 13.62
C SER A 65 -8.61 23.23 14.28
N LEU A 66 -9.53 22.27 14.22
CA LEU A 66 -10.84 22.33 14.86
C LEU A 66 -10.77 22.18 16.39
N ALA A 67 -9.70 21.59 16.91
CA ALA A 67 -9.36 21.58 18.35
C ALA A 67 -8.49 22.78 18.73
N ASN A 68 -8.49 23.85 17.93
CA ASN A 68 -7.68 25.04 18.11
C ASN A 68 -8.38 26.27 17.56
N PHE A 69 -7.74 27.43 17.60
CA PHE A 69 -8.27 28.73 17.12
C PHE A 69 -7.93 28.99 15.64
N ASN A 70 -7.19 28.14 14.95
CA ASN A 70 -6.81 28.29 13.54
C ASN A 70 -7.68 27.48 12.56
N TRP A 71 -8.93 27.24 12.98
CA TRP A 71 -9.91 26.56 12.13
C TRP A 71 -10.44 27.42 10.99
N SER A 72 -10.87 26.78 9.93
CA SER A 72 -11.52 27.41 8.77
C SER A 72 -12.42 26.38 8.06
N ASN A 73 -13.16 26.80 7.04
CA ASN A 73 -13.98 25.90 6.21
C ASN A 73 -13.17 24.84 5.44
N PHE A 74 -11.84 24.89 5.51
CA PHE A 74 -10.94 23.88 4.93
C PHE A 74 -10.32 22.97 6.01
N SER A 75 -10.83 23.03 7.21
CA SER A 75 -10.40 22.15 8.30
C SER A 75 -11.00 20.75 8.14
N ASP A 76 -10.33 19.80 8.72
CA ASP A 76 -10.71 18.40 8.87
C ASP A 76 -10.80 18.05 10.36
N ILE A 77 -11.49 16.99 10.69
CA ILE A 77 -11.55 16.45 12.05
C ILE A 77 -10.45 15.42 12.18
N ASP A 78 -9.34 15.79 12.82
CA ASP A 78 -8.22 14.89 13.10
C ASP A 78 -8.54 14.03 14.34
N LEU A 79 -9.00 12.79 14.10
CA LEU A 79 -9.37 11.84 15.14
C LEU A 79 -8.27 10.80 15.33
N HIS A 80 -7.58 10.85 16.46
CA HIS A 80 -6.51 9.92 16.79
C HIS A 80 -7.01 8.85 17.76
N ILE A 81 -6.80 7.59 17.44
CA ILE A 81 -7.02 6.43 18.31
C ILE A 81 -5.67 6.09 18.92
N ILE A 82 -5.58 6.16 20.23
CA ILE A 82 -4.35 5.88 20.96
C ILE A 82 -4.36 4.43 21.43
N ALA A 83 -3.32 3.68 21.05
CA ALA A 83 -3.16 2.28 21.44
C ALA A 83 -1.69 1.98 21.77
N ASP A 84 -1.43 1.00 22.63
CA ASP A 84 -0.08 0.50 22.83
C ASP A 84 0.27 -0.47 21.69
N PHE A 85 1.19 -0.06 20.81
CA PHE A 85 1.59 -0.88 19.69
C PHE A 85 2.31 -2.17 20.10
N LYS A 86 2.89 -2.21 21.30
CA LYS A 86 3.51 -3.43 21.86
C LYS A 86 2.50 -4.52 22.22
N GLU A 87 1.25 -4.15 22.49
CA GLU A 87 0.19 -5.14 22.69
C GLU A 87 -0.13 -5.90 21.39
N VAL A 88 0.19 -5.32 20.22
CA VAL A 88 -0.03 -5.93 18.92
C VAL A 88 1.14 -6.80 18.48
N ASP A 89 2.36 -6.24 18.49
CA ASP A 89 3.60 -6.94 18.14
C ASP A 89 4.82 -6.16 18.65
N ASP A 90 5.89 -6.88 18.97
CA ASP A 90 7.17 -6.27 19.40
C ASP A 90 7.83 -5.42 18.30
N ASN A 91 7.49 -5.66 17.02
CA ASN A 91 7.95 -4.88 15.89
C ASN A 91 7.06 -3.65 15.67
N ILE A 92 7.29 -2.61 16.46
CA ILE A 92 6.52 -1.36 16.46
C ILE A 92 6.45 -0.70 15.08
N GLU A 93 7.53 -0.76 14.29
CA GLU A 93 7.57 -0.20 12.93
C GLU A 93 6.57 -0.91 12.01
N LEU A 94 6.53 -2.24 12.07
CA LEU A 94 5.56 -3.04 11.32
C LEU A 94 4.12 -2.76 11.74
N VAL A 95 3.87 -2.62 13.05
CA VAL A 95 2.56 -2.26 13.59
C VAL A 95 2.13 -0.90 13.08
N LYS A 96 3.02 0.08 13.11
CA LYS A 96 2.77 1.43 12.57
C LYS A 96 2.42 1.40 11.09
N GLU A 97 3.20 0.69 10.26
CA GLU A 97 2.92 0.53 8.83
C GLU A 97 1.58 -0.16 8.58
N MET A 98 1.24 -1.16 9.37
CA MET A 98 -0.05 -1.85 9.30
C MET A 98 -1.21 -0.88 9.60
N PHE A 99 -1.15 -0.13 10.70
CA PHE A 99 -2.18 0.83 11.05
C PHE A 99 -2.28 1.96 10.01
N ASP A 100 -1.16 2.45 9.51
CA ASP A 100 -1.12 3.46 8.44
C ASP A 100 -1.79 2.96 7.16
N ALA A 101 -1.56 1.71 6.77
CA ALA A 101 -2.22 1.11 5.61
C ALA A 101 -3.74 0.96 5.84
N LYS A 102 -4.16 0.52 7.03
CA LYS A 102 -5.57 0.34 7.38
C LYS A 102 -6.33 1.67 7.41
N ARG A 103 -5.77 2.71 8.08
CA ARG A 103 -6.38 4.04 8.10
C ARG A 103 -6.45 4.67 6.71
N PHE A 104 -5.41 4.49 5.87
CA PHE A 104 -5.42 4.98 4.51
C PHE A 104 -6.55 4.35 3.69
N MET A 105 -6.76 3.04 3.83
CA MET A 105 -7.87 2.37 3.16
C MET A 105 -9.22 2.87 3.69
N TRP A 106 -9.36 3.05 5.00
CA TRP A 106 -10.58 3.57 5.62
C TRP A 106 -10.91 4.96 5.13
N ASN A 107 -10.00 5.93 5.29
CA ASN A 107 -10.19 7.32 4.88
C ASN A 107 -10.43 7.46 3.36
N LYS A 108 -9.94 6.51 2.55
CA LYS A 108 -10.21 6.49 1.11
C LYS A 108 -11.57 5.91 0.74
N THR A 109 -12.11 4.99 1.54
CA THR A 109 -13.36 4.27 1.22
C THR A 109 -14.58 4.84 1.93
N HIS A 110 -14.38 5.64 2.95
CA HIS A 110 -15.43 6.30 3.71
C HIS A 110 -15.30 7.82 3.56
N ASP A 111 -16.42 8.48 3.35
CA ASP A 111 -16.56 9.93 3.24
C ASP A 111 -17.50 10.36 4.38
N ILE A 112 -16.94 10.43 5.60
CA ILE A 112 -17.70 10.70 6.82
C ILE A 112 -17.55 12.16 7.19
N HIS A 113 -18.65 12.88 7.30
CA HIS A 113 -18.69 14.27 7.69
C HIS A 113 -19.49 14.49 8.98
N ILE A 114 -19.03 15.39 9.81
CA ILE A 114 -19.76 15.96 10.95
C ILE A 114 -19.79 17.48 10.76
N ASN A 115 -20.98 18.06 10.64
CA ASN A 115 -21.16 19.50 10.39
C ASN A 115 -20.31 20.00 9.19
N ASP A 116 -20.35 19.28 8.07
CA ASP A 116 -19.61 19.54 6.83
C ASP A 116 -18.08 19.39 6.89
N PHE A 117 -17.52 18.93 8.01
CA PHE A 117 -16.10 18.66 8.16
C PHE A 117 -15.84 17.15 8.05
N GLU A 118 -14.87 16.78 7.20
CA GLU A 118 -14.46 15.40 6.98
C GLU A 118 -13.74 14.84 8.22
N VAL A 119 -14.03 13.57 8.55
CA VAL A 119 -13.37 12.86 9.66
C VAL A 119 -12.21 12.05 9.12
N GLU A 120 -10.99 12.47 9.46
CA GLU A 120 -9.78 11.71 9.19
C GLU A 120 -9.32 10.95 10.44
N ILE A 121 -9.21 9.62 10.30
CA ILE A 121 -8.76 8.75 11.38
C ILE A 121 -7.26 8.52 11.31
N TYR A 122 -6.62 8.53 12.48
CA TYR A 122 -5.22 8.16 12.69
C TYR A 122 -5.13 7.16 13.84
N VAL A 123 -4.15 6.24 13.79
CA VAL A 123 -3.79 5.40 14.94
C VAL A 123 -2.40 5.81 15.38
N GLN A 124 -2.24 6.06 16.66
CA GLN A 124 -1.01 6.58 17.26
C GLN A 124 -0.59 5.70 18.43
N ASP A 125 0.71 5.40 18.51
CA ASP A 125 1.27 4.72 19.68
C ASP A 125 1.15 5.61 20.91
N GLU A 126 0.76 5.06 22.07
CA GLU A 126 0.69 5.80 23.33
C GLU A 126 2.04 6.41 23.74
N ALA A 127 3.16 5.80 23.31
CA ALA A 127 4.51 6.32 23.55
C ALA A 127 4.88 7.51 22.65
N GLU A 128 4.13 7.78 21.57
CA GLU A 128 4.38 8.92 20.69
C GLU A 128 3.82 10.23 21.31
N PRO A 129 4.63 11.30 21.38
CA PRO A 129 4.16 12.58 21.90
C PRO A 129 3.13 13.22 20.98
N HIS A 130 2.14 13.88 21.55
CA HIS A 130 1.24 14.75 20.79
C HIS A 130 1.98 16.03 20.38
N GLU A 131 2.00 16.31 19.08
CA GLU A 131 2.62 17.54 18.53
C GLU A 131 1.62 18.69 18.34
N SER A 132 0.31 18.44 18.55
CA SER A 132 -0.73 19.46 18.39
C SER A 132 -0.77 20.42 19.56
N SER A 133 -1.07 21.70 19.25
CA SER A 133 -1.23 22.76 20.27
C SER A 133 -2.55 22.70 21.04
N GLY A 134 -3.53 21.93 20.55
CA GLY A 134 -4.77 21.59 21.24
C GLY A 134 -5.02 20.08 21.09
N VAL A 135 -5.20 19.39 22.23
CA VAL A 135 -5.47 17.95 22.28
C VAL A 135 -6.59 17.69 23.29
N TYR A 136 -7.71 17.17 22.81
CA TYR A 136 -8.87 16.85 23.63
C TYR A 136 -9.09 15.35 23.71
N SER A 137 -9.16 14.79 24.93
CA SER A 137 -9.58 13.41 25.12
C SER A 137 -11.09 13.29 24.92
N VAL A 138 -11.48 12.59 23.88
CA VAL A 138 -12.89 12.32 23.54
C VAL A 138 -13.47 11.29 24.50
N LEU A 139 -12.66 10.34 24.97
CA LEU A 139 -13.13 9.33 25.96
C LEU A 139 -13.37 9.96 27.33
N ASN A 140 -12.41 10.76 27.82
CA ASN A 140 -12.45 11.30 29.17
C ASN A 140 -13.18 12.66 29.26
N ASP A 141 -13.58 13.24 28.11
CA ASP A 141 -14.27 14.53 28.03
C ASP A 141 -13.50 15.69 28.67
N GLU A 142 -12.20 15.75 28.39
CA GLU A 142 -11.28 16.74 28.97
C GLU A 142 -10.14 17.14 28.03
N TRP A 143 -9.58 18.32 28.22
CA TRP A 143 -8.39 18.76 27.55
C TRP A 143 -7.14 18.10 28.14
N LEU A 144 -6.38 17.38 27.30
CA LEU A 144 -5.02 16.94 27.64
C LEU A 144 -4.02 18.07 27.43
N THR A 145 -4.26 18.90 26.41
CA THR A 145 -3.53 20.14 26.14
C THR A 145 -4.52 21.18 25.68
N GLU A 146 -4.72 22.23 26.50
CA GLU A 146 -5.62 23.31 26.12
C GLU A 146 -5.03 24.14 24.98
N PRO A 147 -5.85 24.50 23.97
CA PRO A 147 -5.40 25.31 22.85
C PRO A 147 -5.03 26.71 23.32
N ASN A 148 -3.94 27.23 22.79
CA ASN A 148 -3.47 28.57 23.12
C ASN A 148 -3.55 29.46 21.89
N ARG A 149 -4.34 30.52 21.98
CA ARG A 149 -4.46 31.53 20.91
C ARG A 149 -3.15 32.33 20.81
N ARG A 150 -2.54 32.27 19.64
CA ARG A 150 -1.32 33.04 19.32
C ARG A 150 -1.60 33.93 18.11
N GLU A 151 -1.23 35.19 18.19
CA GLU A 151 -1.32 36.08 17.01
C GLU A 151 -0.39 35.55 15.90
N ALA A 152 -0.95 35.36 14.73
CA ALA A 152 -0.23 34.92 13.55
C ALA A 152 0.21 36.14 12.73
N ASN A 153 1.48 36.43 12.70
CA ASN A 153 2.03 37.40 11.76
C ASN A 153 2.53 36.67 10.52
N ILE A 154 1.68 36.57 9.50
CA ILE A 154 1.97 35.83 8.27
C ILE A 154 2.61 36.75 7.24
N ASP A 155 3.85 36.46 6.84
CA ASP A 155 4.53 37.10 5.73
C ASP A 155 3.97 36.60 4.39
N TRP A 156 2.89 37.23 3.94
CA TRP A 156 2.17 36.85 2.72
C TRP A 156 3.01 36.98 1.45
N GLU A 157 3.90 37.95 1.37
CA GLU A 157 4.79 38.10 0.21
C GLU A 157 5.69 36.86 0.06
N ASN A 158 6.29 36.44 1.16
CA ASN A 158 7.15 35.26 1.18
C ASN A 158 6.35 33.95 0.95
N VAL A 159 5.14 33.85 1.54
CA VAL A 159 4.21 32.71 1.30
C VAL A 159 3.88 32.59 -0.17
N THR A 160 3.41 33.65 -0.79
CA THR A 160 3.02 33.70 -2.22
C THR A 160 4.19 33.31 -3.11
N LYS A 161 5.36 33.93 -2.90
CA LYS A 161 6.55 33.62 -3.68
C LYS A 161 6.98 32.15 -3.57
N LYS A 162 6.90 31.56 -2.37
CA LYS A 162 7.21 30.15 -2.13
C LYS A 162 6.19 29.22 -2.77
N ALA A 163 4.89 29.51 -2.62
CA ALA A 163 3.82 28.72 -3.21
C ALA A 163 3.92 28.71 -4.75
N LEU A 164 4.01 29.88 -5.38
CA LEU A 164 4.14 29.99 -6.84
C LEU A 164 5.39 29.27 -7.37
N SER A 165 6.53 29.36 -6.66
CA SER A 165 7.74 28.63 -7.07
C SER A 165 7.58 27.10 -7.04
N LEU A 166 6.78 26.57 -6.10
CA LEU A 166 6.52 25.14 -6.02
C LEU A 166 5.49 24.72 -7.09
N MET A 167 4.45 25.52 -7.31
CA MET A 167 3.42 25.28 -8.35
C MET A 167 4.06 25.25 -9.75
N ASP A 168 4.87 26.25 -10.11
CA ASP A 168 5.61 26.28 -11.38
C ASP A 168 6.45 25.02 -11.62
N ARG A 169 7.09 24.50 -10.56
CA ARG A 169 7.84 23.25 -10.67
C ARG A 169 6.95 22.04 -10.92
N ILE A 170 5.76 21.99 -10.28
CA ILE A 170 4.81 20.90 -10.52
C ILE A 170 4.24 20.98 -11.93
N ASP A 171 3.97 22.21 -12.43
CA ASP A 171 3.48 22.43 -13.80
C ASP A 171 4.51 22.02 -14.84
N ARG A 172 5.80 22.23 -14.58
CA ARG A 172 6.88 21.70 -15.43
C ARG A 172 6.91 20.17 -15.45
N ILE A 173 6.61 19.49 -14.32
CA ILE A 173 6.48 18.04 -14.31
C ILE A 173 5.28 17.59 -15.16
N GLN A 174 4.16 18.34 -15.10
CA GLN A 174 3.03 18.10 -15.99
C GLN A 174 3.42 18.23 -17.46
N ALA A 175 4.18 19.25 -17.82
CA ALA A 175 4.63 19.44 -19.20
C ALA A 175 5.56 18.30 -19.70
N VAL A 176 6.32 17.65 -18.81
CA VAL A 176 7.08 16.44 -19.11
C VAL A 176 6.15 15.24 -19.29
N PHE A 177 5.10 15.12 -18.46
CA PHE A 177 4.08 14.11 -18.59
C PHE A 177 3.36 14.16 -19.94
N ASP A 178 3.00 15.37 -20.39
CA ASP A 178 2.28 15.59 -21.65
C ASP A 178 3.14 15.19 -22.87
N LYS A 179 4.48 15.16 -22.73
CA LYS A 179 5.40 14.64 -23.75
C LYS A 179 5.52 13.12 -23.76
N GLY A 180 4.93 12.44 -22.77
CA GLY A 180 5.01 10.98 -22.63
C GLY A 180 6.28 10.46 -21.98
N GLU A 181 7.09 11.31 -21.35
CA GLU A 181 8.36 10.96 -20.68
C GLU A 181 8.09 10.41 -19.25
N TYR A 182 7.37 9.31 -19.15
CA TYR A 182 6.80 8.83 -17.89
C TYR A 182 7.85 8.42 -16.84
N GLN A 183 9.03 7.95 -17.25
CA GLN A 183 10.11 7.64 -16.31
C GLN A 183 10.60 8.92 -15.61
N ASP A 184 10.85 9.97 -16.39
CA ASP A 184 11.35 11.24 -15.85
C ASP A 184 10.30 11.90 -14.94
N VAL A 185 9.03 11.81 -15.33
CA VAL A 185 7.89 12.27 -14.47
C VAL A 185 7.91 11.55 -13.13
N TYR A 186 8.00 10.22 -13.14
CA TYR A 186 8.03 9.43 -11.90
C TYR A 186 9.17 9.87 -10.97
N ASP A 187 10.40 9.99 -11.53
CA ASP A 187 11.56 10.38 -10.77
C ASP A 187 11.50 11.84 -10.27
N HIS A 188 10.98 12.75 -11.10
CA HIS A 188 10.78 14.15 -10.73
C HIS A 188 9.71 14.32 -9.64
N THR A 189 8.62 13.55 -9.70
CA THR A 189 7.56 13.59 -8.68
C THR A 189 8.04 13.08 -7.33
N LEU A 190 8.87 12.02 -7.29
CA LEU A 190 9.49 11.54 -6.05
C LEU A 190 10.36 12.62 -5.41
N LYS A 191 11.26 13.24 -6.19
CA LYS A 191 12.14 14.31 -5.73
C LYS A 191 11.34 15.53 -5.25
N MET A 192 10.26 15.86 -5.95
CA MET A 192 9.42 17.00 -5.61
C MET A 192 8.63 16.77 -4.32
N LYS A 193 8.07 15.57 -4.13
CA LYS A 193 7.38 15.18 -2.89
C LYS A 193 8.32 15.26 -1.69
N GLU A 194 9.53 14.71 -1.82
CA GLU A 194 10.54 14.76 -0.75
C GLU A 194 10.97 16.21 -0.45
N LYS A 195 11.12 17.04 -1.48
CA LYS A 195 11.41 18.47 -1.32
C LYS A 195 10.31 19.20 -0.57
N ILE A 196 9.04 18.98 -0.92
CA ILE A 196 7.90 19.60 -0.24
C ILE A 196 7.84 19.13 1.23
N ARG A 197 8.06 17.85 1.49
CA ARG A 197 8.12 17.30 2.86
C ARG A 197 9.18 18.00 3.71
N LYS A 198 10.41 18.05 3.22
CA LYS A 198 11.52 18.72 3.93
C LYS A 198 11.28 20.21 4.13
N PHE A 199 10.73 20.86 3.11
CA PHE A 199 10.38 22.27 3.14
C PHE A 199 9.37 22.58 4.26
N ARG A 200 8.26 21.81 4.34
CA ARG A 200 7.26 21.93 5.40
C ARG A 200 7.86 21.65 6.78
N SER A 201 8.56 20.52 6.93
CA SER A 201 9.17 20.12 8.21
C SER A 201 10.14 21.17 8.73
N SER A 202 11.00 21.72 7.88
CA SER A 202 11.93 22.79 8.26
C SER A 202 11.22 24.07 8.73
N GLY A 203 10.10 24.44 8.08
CA GLY A 203 9.31 25.59 8.51
C GLY A 203 8.65 25.36 9.86
N LEU A 204 8.03 24.20 10.04
CA LEU A 204 7.38 23.81 11.30
C LEU A 204 8.37 23.82 12.48
N GLN A 205 9.58 23.29 12.28
CA GLN A 205 10.61 23.27 13.33
C GLN A 205 11.15 24.66 13.68
N ARG A 206 11.22 25.60 12.70
CA ARG A 206 11.80 26.92 12.88
C ARG A 206 10.82 27.94 13.46
N GLU A 207 9.61 27.99 12.92
CA GLU A 207 8.62 29.06 13.20
C GLU A 207 7.23 28.51 13.50
N GLY A 208 7.08 27.17 13.55
CA GLY A 208 5.80 26.53 13.86
C GLY A 208 4.79 26.56 12.69
N GLU A 209 3.53 26.45 13.05
CA GLU A 209 2.44 26.27 12.08
C GLU A 209 2.20 27.48 11.16
N PHE A 210 2.58 28.69 11.59
CA PHE A 210 2.46 29.93 10.81
C PHE A 210 3.70 30.26 9.98
N SER A 211 4.69 29.34 9.93
CA SER A 211 5.85 29.53 9.07
C SER A 211 5.44 29.69 7.60
N PRO A 212 6.12 30.56 6.82
CA PRO A 212 5.82 30.75 5.43
C PRO A 212 5.84 29.44 4.61
N GLU A 213 6.66 28.47 5.02
CA GLU A 213 6.74 27.15 4.41
C GLU A 213 5.47 26.31 4.66
N ASN A 214 4.97 26.29 5.89
CA ASN A 214 3.76 25.53 6.20
C ASN A 214 2.52 26.19 5.60
N ILE A 215 2.43 27.50 5.61
CA ILE A 215 1.32 28.23 4.96
C ILE A 215 1.37 28.01 3.45
N ALA A 216 2.55 28.12 2.80
CA ALA A 216 2.69 27.80 1.38
C ALA A 216 2.30 26.35 1.06
N PHE A 217 2.61 25.39 1.92
CA PHE A 217 2.15 24.01 1.79
C PHE A 217 0.61 23.91 1.86
N LYS A 218 -0.04 24.60 2.81
CA LYS A 218 -1.52 24.66 2.90
C LYS A 218 -2.12 25.29 1.62
N VAL A 219 -1.49 26.35 1.08
CA VAL A 219 -1.89 26.97 -0.20
C VAL A 219 -1.80 25.97 -1.36
N LEU A 220 -0.70 25.20 -1.46
CA LEU A 220 -0.57 24.14 -2.48
C LEU A 220 -1.69 23.10 -2.36
N ARG A 221 -1.99 22.64 -1.12
CA ARG A 221 -3.06 21.65 -0.85
C ARG A 221 -4.41 22.19 -1.33
N ARG A 222 -4.78 23.39 -0.91
CA ARG A 222 -6.07 24.05 -1.27
C ARG A 222 -6.23 24.31 -2.77
N ASN A 223 -5.14 24.53 -3.50
CA ASN A 223 -5.14 24.68 -4.95
C ASN A 223 -4.95 23.36 -5.72
N GLY A 224 -5.08 22.20 -5.05
CA GLY A 224 -5.04 20.87 -5.68
C GLY A 224 -3.66 20.42 -6.19
N TYR A 225 -2.58 21.17 -5.94
CA TYR A 225 -1.24 20.82 -6.47
C TYR A 225 -0.63 19.59 -5.82
N LEU A 226 -0.96 19.29 -4.56
CA LEU A 226 -0.49 18.06 -3.90
C LEU A 226 -1.17 16.83 -4.48
N GLU A 227 -2.45 16.92 -4.77
CA GLU A 227 -3.22 15.87 -5.45
C GLU A 227 -2.73 15.70 -6.89
N LYS A 228 -2.54 16.79 -7.63
CA LYS A 228 -1.95 16.78 -8.98
C LYS A 228 -0.60 16.05 -9.00
N LEU A 229 0.29 16.36 -8.06
CA LEU A 229 1.60 15.70 -7.95
C LEU A 229 1.47 14.20 -7.66
N THR A 230 0.53 13.80 -6.81
CA THR A 230 0.27 12.39 -6.48
C THR A 230 -0.30 11.64 -7.69
N THR A 231 -1.26 12.24 -8.38
CA THR A 231 -1.88 11.69 -9.60
C THR A 231 -0.84 11.52 -10.71
N LEU A 232 -0.02 12.56 -10.97
CA LEU A 232 1.06 12.47 -11.95
C LEU A 232 2.00 11.31 -11.67
N ARG A 233 2.39 11.10 -10.40
CA ARG A 233 3.26 9.98 -10.02
C ARG A 233 2.60 8.64 -10.31
N THR A 234 1.36 8.46 -9.87
CA THR A 234 0.64 7.20 -10.02
C THR A 234 0.42 6.87 -11.50
N VAL A 235 -0.12 7.83 -12.27
CA VAL A 235 -0.39 7.62 -13.69
C VAL A 235 0.89 7.43 -14.50
N ALA A 236 1.96 8.16 -14.18
CA ALA A 236 3.27 7.95 -14.84
C ALA A 236 3.82 6.56 -14.56
N TYR A 237 3.72 6.06 -13.32
CA TYR A 237 4.11 4.70 -12.97
C TYR A 237 3.28 3.67 -13.74
N ASP A 238 1.95 3.83 -13.76
CA ASP A 238 1.04 2.92 -14.47
C ASP A 238 1.34 2.90 -15.98
N LYS A 239 1.57 4.07 -16.59
CA LYS A 239 1.93 4.18 -18.00
C LYS A 239 3.28 3.54 -18.32
N LYS A 240 4.27 3.72 -17.44
CA LYS A 240 5.59 3.11 -17.55
C LYS A 240 5.53 1.58 -17.46
N MET A 241 4.71 1.04 -16.56
CA MET A 241 4.59 -0.41 -16.34
C MET A 241 3.62 -1.09 -17.30
N SER A 242 2.73 -0.35 -17.94
CA SER A 242 1.75 -0.89 -18.87
C SER A 242 2.36 -1.17 -20.23
N ILE A 243 2.16 -2.38 -20.76
CA ILE A 243 2.59 -2.81 -22.09
C ILE A 243 1.36 -2.89 -23.00
N LYS A 244 1.40 -2.21 -24.15
CA LYS A 244 0.37 -2.39 -25.19
C LYS A 244 0.63 -3.68 -25.98
N LYS A 245 -0.44 -4.36 -26.42
CA LYS A 245 -0.42 -5.68 -27.05
C LYS A 245 0.60 -5.83 -28.20
N ASP A 246 0.90 -4.75 -28.92
CA ASP A 246 1.77 -4.76 -30.09
C ASP A 246 3.01 -3.86 -29.94
N ALA A 247 3.33 -3.43 -28.72
CA ALA A 247 4.49 -2.56 -28.47
C ALA A 247 5.76 -3.41 -28.30
N PRO A 248 6.88 -3.06 -28.98
CA PRO A 248 8.15 -3.72 -28.71
C PRO A 248 8.58 -3.48 -27.26
N ILE A 249 8.87 -4.56 -26.54
CA ILE A 249 9.35 -4.49 -25.15
C ILE A 249 10.83 -4.12 -25.21
N THR A 250 11.14 -2.85 -24.95
CA THR A 250 12.52 -2.41 -24.78
C THR A 250 12.79 -2.21 -23.29
N ILE A 251 13.30 -3.24 -22.63
CA ILE A 251 13.74 -3.14 -21.24
C ILE A 251 15.22 -2.75 -21.25
N LYS A 252 15.53 -1.53 -20.80
CA LYS A 252 16.91 -1.14 -20.50
C LYS A 252 17.29 -1.75 -19.16
N VAL A 253 17.92 -2.89 -19.16
CA VAL A 253 18.36 -3.63 -17.96
C VAL A 253 19.37 -2.84 -17.12
N GLU A 254 20.04 -1.85 -17.71
CA GLU A 254 21.10 -1.04 -17.06
C GLU A 254 20.61 -0.14 -15.90
N SER A 255 19.29 0.07 -15.76
CA SER A 255 18.70 0.92 -14.70
C SER A 255 18.12 0.12 -13.54
N MET A 256 18.21 -1.19 -13.54
CA MET A 256 17.68 -2.01 -12.46
C MET A 256 18.62 -2.05 -11.26
N VAL A 257 18.05 -1.97 -10.08
CA VAL A 257 18.70 -1.91 -8.76
C VAL A 257 19.83 -2.95 -8.65
N LYS A 258 20.97 -2.53 -8.12
CA LYS A 258 22.20 -3.35 -8.00
C LYS A 258 22.02 -4.75 -7.37
N GLY A 259 20.98 -4.98 -6.59
CA GLY A 259 20.69 -6.30 -6.01
C GLY A 259 19.87 -7.25 -6.89
N TRP A 260 19.26 -6.75 -7.97
CA TRP A 260 18.49 -7.57 -8.92
C TRP A 260 19.30 -7.95 -10.17
N LYS A 261 20.45 -7.30 -10.41
CA LYS A 261 21.35 -7.67 -11.50
C LYS A 261 21.87 -9.11 -11.38
N ASP A 262 22.11 -9.56 -10.15
CA ASP A 262 22.58 -10.93 -9.90
C ASP A 262 21.48 -11.98 -10.14
N TYR A 263 20.20 -11.57 -10.12
CA TYR A 263 19.06 -12.44 -10.44
C TYR A 263 18.71 -12.49 -11.93
N LEU A 264 19.13 -11.49 -12.73
CA LEU A 264 18.78 -11.37 -14.15
C LEU A 264 19.94 -11.73 -15.10
N VAL A 265 21.15 -11.90 -14.60
CA VAL A 265 22.37 -12.09 -15.41
C VAL A 265 22.83 -13.55 -15.48
N GLU A 266 22.31 -14.43 -14.66
CA GLU A 266 22.41 -15.85 -14.96
C GLU A 266 21.23 -16.22 -15.86
N GLU A 267 21.48 -16.43 -17.17
CA GLU A 267 20.75 -17.45 -17.94
C GLU A 267 21.00 -18.76 -17.18
N LYS A 268 20.18 -18.98 -16.14
CA LYS A 268 20.16 -20.29 -15.50
C LYS A 268 19.59 -21.23 -16.53
N GLU A 269 20.42 -22.15 -17.03
CA GLU A 269 19.94 -23.30 -17.75
C GLU A 269 18.81 -23.91 -16.92
N VAL A 270 17.58 -23.75 -17.41
CA VAL A 270 16.41 -24.39 -16.80
C VAL A 270 16.55 -25.87 -17.12
N VAL A 271 17.12 -26.63 -16.19
CA VAL A 271 17.30 -28.06 -16.38
C VAL A 271 15.95 -28.73 -16.20
N SER A 272 15.53 -29.41 -17.25
CA SER A 272 14.33 -30.26 -17.23
C SER A 272 14.65 -31.64 -16.72
N TYR A 273 13.77 -32.17 -15.88
CA TYR A 273 13.88 -33.51 -15.32
C TYR A 273 12.64 -34.35 -15.66
N ILE A 274 12.81 -35.64 -15.75
CA ILE A 274 11.72 -36.60 -15.93
C ILE A 274 11.63 -37.50 -14.70
N ALA A 275 10.43 -37.60 -14.13
CA ALA A 275 10.11 -38.57 -13.11
C ALA A 275 9.09 -39.58 -13.65
N TYR A 276 9.33 -40.87 -13.46
CA TYR A 276 8.37 -41.90 -13.79
C TYR A 276 7.56 -42.28 -12.58
N VAL A 277 6.24 -42.09 -12.65
CA VAL A 277 5.34 -42.36 -11.51
C VAL A 277 4.26 -43.34 -11.93
N ARG A 278 4.19 -44.47 -11.22
CA ARG A 278 3.12 -45.44 -11.37
C ARG A 278 1.94 -45.10 -10.49
N ILE A 279 0.76 -45.01 -11.08
CA ILE A 279 -0.49 -44.71 -10.37
C ILE A 279 -1.50 -45.83 -10.56
N ALA A 280 -2.44 -45.94 -9.63
CA ALA A 280 -3.63 -46.72 -9.72
C ALA A 280 -4.84 -45.78 -9.82
N LEU A 281 -5.67 -45.96 -10.82
CA LEU A 281 -6.93 -45.24 -11.02
C LEU A 281 -8.08 -46.14 -10.57
N ASN A 282 -8.87 -45.67 -9.63
CA ASN A 282 -10.02 -46.43 -9.10
C ASN A 282 -11.11 -46.51 -10.18
N LYS A 283 -11.55 -47.71 -10.54
CA LYS A 283 -12.60 -47.95 -11.52
C LYS A 283 -13.94 -47.31 -11.15
N GLN A 284 -14.21 -47.14 -9.86
CA GLN A 284 -15.43 -46.50 -9.35
C GLN A 284 -15.44 -44.99 -9.41
N SER A 285 -14.28 -44.34 -9.56
CA SER A 285 -14.17 -42.89 -9.55
C SER A 285 -14.47 -42.19 -10.87
N ASN A 286 -14.75 -42.95 -11.93
CA ASN A 286 -14.98 -42.47 -13.30
C ASN A 286 -13.86 -41.60 -13.89
N ILE A 287 -12.70 -41.49 -13.24
CA ILE A 287 -11.60 -40.71 -13.76
C ILE A 287 -10.90 -41.51 -14.89
N MET A 288 -10.90 -40.91 -16.06
CA MET A 288 -10.20 -41.50 -17.21
C MET A 288 -8.71 -41.11 -17.21
N ARG A 289 -7.86 -41.93 -17.89
CA ARG A 289 -6.41 -41.67 -17.94
C ARG A 289 -6.07 -40.29 -18.50
N GLY A 290 -6.87 -39.77 -19.43
CA GLY A 290 -6.70 -38.43 -20.00
C GLY A 290 -6.99 -37.31 -19.02
N GLU A 291 -7.98 -37.46 -18.15
CA GLU A 291 -8.31 -36.52 -17.11
C GLU A 291 -7.23 -36.50 -16.04
N ALA A 292 -6.77 -37.68 -15.59
CA ALA A 292 -5.64 -37.79 -14.68
C ALA A 292 -4.37 -37.12 -15.25
N GLN A 293 -4.12 -37.27 -16.55
CA GLN A 293 -3.01 -36.62 -17.22
C GLN A 293 -3.12 -35.10 -17.23
N SER A 294 -4.32 -34.56 -17.46
CA SER A 294 -4.59 -33.10 -17.41
C SER A 294 -4.43 -32.55 -16.02
N GLU A 295 -4.95 -33.21 -14.99
CA GLU A 295 -4.83 -32.80 -13.59
C GLU A 295 -3.38 -32.84 -13.10
N ILE A 296 -2.60 -33.85 -13.50
CA ILE A 296 -1.18 -33.91 -13.16
C ILE A 296 -0.42 -32.78 -13.84
N ARG A 297 -0.79 -32.41 -15.08
CA ARG A 297 -0.18 -31.29 -15.80
C ARG A 297 -0.44 -29.93 -15.15
N ALA A 298 -1.52 -29.79 -14.40
CA ALA A 298 -1.85 -28.58 -13.65
C ALA A 298 -1.02 -28.38 -12.37
N ILE A 299 -0.21 -29.38 -11.96
CA ILE A 299 0.67 -29.23 -10.80
C ILE A 299 1.78 -28.23 -11.11
N PRO A 300 2.04 -27.24 -10.23
CA PRO A 300 3.06 -26.22 -10.46
C PRO A 300 4.44 -26.82 -10.79
N GLY A 301 5.05 -26.33 -11.88
CA GLY A 301 6.36 -26.77 -12.36
C GLY A 301 6.32 -27.97 -13.33
N VAL A 302 5.18 -28.64 -13.50
CA VAL A 302 5.01 -29.71 -14.51
C VAL A 302 4.85 -29.10 -15.89
N THR A 303 5.69 -29.53 -16.82
CA THR A 303 5.66 -29.03 -18.22
C THR A 303 4.97 -30.03 -19.17
N THR A 304 5.24 -31.30 -18.99
CA THR A 304 4.68 -32.36 -19.87
C THR A 304 4.37 -33.60 -19.06
N VAL A 305 3.29 -34.28 -19.41
CA VAL A 305 2.88 -35.57 -18.84
C VAL A 305 2.64 -36.55 -19.98
N THR A 306 3.39 -37.64 -20.04
CA THR A 306 3.32 -38.65 -21.09
C THR A 306 2.93 -40.00 -20.53
N LEU A 307 1.92 -40.64 -21.07
CA LEU A 307 1.55 -42.00 -20.74
C LEU A 307 2.52 -42.99 -21.39
N MET A 308 3.18 -43.81 -20.57
CA MET A 308 4.14 -44.82 -21.09
C MET A 308 3.41 -46.02 -21.68
N PRO A 309 3.75 -46.47 -22.93
CA PRO A 309 3.00 -47.48 -23.64
C PRO A 309 2.96 -48.85 -22.97
N ASP A 310 4.08 -49.26 -22.39
CA ASP A 310 4.27 -50.63 -21.86
C ASP A 310 3.88 -50.81 -20.39
N ALA A 311 3.31 -49.80 -19.78
CA ALA A 311 3.07 -49.76 -18.33
C ALA A 311 1.57 -49.86 -17.95
N LYS A 312 0.72 -50.32 -18.87
CA LYS A 312 -0.70 -50.54 -18.62
C LYS A 312 -0.94 -51.93 -18.08
N SER A 313 -1.53 -52.03 -16.91
CA SER A 313 -2.07 -53.28 -16.37
C SER A 313 -3.43 -53.04 -15.75
N GLU A 314 -4.27 -54.02 -15.73
CA GLU A 314 -5.62 -54.01 -15.20
C GLU A 314 -5.71 -54.99 -14.04
N GLY A 315 -6.22 -54.52 -12.92
CA GLY A 315 -6.60 -55.35 -11.78
C GLY A 315 -8.10 -55.24 -11.53
N ASP A 316 -8.63 -56.01 -10.58
CA ASP A 316 -10.09 -56.09 -10.34
C ASP A 316 -10.71 -54.76 -10.01
N ALA A 317 -10.06 -53.95 -9.18
CA ALA A 317 -10.59 -52.66 -8.70
C ALA A 317 -9.90 -51.41 -9.30
N TYR A 318 -8.75 -51.56 -10.00
CA TYR A 318 -7.91 -50.45 -10.44
C TYR A 318 -7.37 -50.67 -11.86
N TYR A 319 -7.24 -49.55 -12.58
CA TYR A 319 -6.39 -49.46 -13.78
C TYR A 319 -5.03 -48.90 -13.35
N TYR A 320 -3.96 -49.55 -13.75
CA TYR A 320 -2.61 -49.07 -13.50
C TYR A 320 -2.05 -48.39 -14.74
N ALA A 321 -1.35 -47.28 -14.49
CA ALA A 321 -0.66 -46.55 -15.57
C ALA A 321 0.67 -46.00 -15.02
N THR A 322 1.67 -45.93 -15.89
CA THR A 322 2.91 -45.21 -15.59
C THR A 322 2.95 -43.97 -16.44
N PHE A 323 3.21 -42.82 -15.80
CA PHE A 323 3.39 -41.57 -16.48
C PHE A 323 4.85 -41.13 -16.38
N GLY A 324 5.41 -40.69 -17.49
CA GLY A 324 6.62 -39.88 -17.54
C GLY A 324 6.22 -38.40 -17.35
N ILE A 325 6.69 -37.77 -16.29
CA ILE A 325 6.32 -36.43 -15.92
C ILE A 325 7.55 -35.55 -16.05
N LYS A 326 7.56 -34.66 -17.05
CA LYS A 326 8.60 -33.64 -17.18
C LYS A 326 8.27 -32.44 -16.29
N PHE A 327 9.27 -31.95 -15.59
CA PHE A 327 9.18 -30.77 -14.73
C PHE A 327 10.48 -29.99 -14.76
N CYS A 328 10.37 -28.67 -14.55
CA CYS A 328 11.51 -27.77 -14.48
C CYS A 328 11.82 -27.48 -13.02
N CYS A 329 13.09 -27.57 -12.65
CA CYS A 329 13.61 -27.12 -11.38
C CYS A 329 14.63 -26.02 -11.62
N GLU A 330 14.47 -24.88 -10.92
CA GLU A 330 15.55 -23.91 -10.85
C GLU A 330 16.62 -24.44 -9.87
N PRO A 331 17.88 -24.57 -10.30
CA PRO A 331 18.95 -25.12 -9.44
C PRO A 331 19.18 -24.36 -8.13
N SER A 332 18.70 -23.11 -8.06
CA SER A 332 18.92 -22.20 -6.92
C SER A 332 17.85 -22.25 -5.82
N THR A 333 16.67 -22.80 -6.10
CA THR A 333 15.53 -22.75 -5.17
C THR A 333 15.11 -24.12 -4.63
N LEU A 334 15.58 -25.21 -5.23
CA LEU A 334 15.25 -26.57 -4.82
C LEU A 334 16.51 -27.37 -4.59
N GLU A 335 16.65 -27.89 -3.39
CA GLU A 335 17.80 -28.65 -2.93
C GLU A 335 18.12 -29.91 -3.79
N SER A 336 17.14 -30.41 -4.53
CA SER A 336 17.33 -31.46 -5.56
C SER A 336 16.03 -31.75 -6.34
N PRO A 337 16.11 -32.33 -7.56
CA PRO A 337 14.93 -32.81 -8.28
C PRO A 337 14.10 -33.83 -7.47
N SER A 338 14.73 -34.62 -6.66
CA SER A 338 14.09 -35.57 -5.73
C SER A 338 13.27 -34.85 -4.65
N PHE A 339 13.67 -33.63 -4.24
CA PHE A 339 12.90 -32.81 -3.31
C PHE A 339 11.60 -32.33 -3.95
N TYR A 340 11.64 -31.81 -5.19
CA TYR A 340 10.45 -31.43 -5.93
C TYR A 340 9.45 -32.60 -6.05
N VAL A 341 9.92 -33.77 -6.44
CA VAL A 341 9.07 -34.98 -6.52
C VAL A 341 8.40 -35.27 -5.18
N LYS A 342 9.14 -35.26 -4.08
CA LYS A 342 8.61 -35.59 -2.75
C LYS A 342 7.69 -34.49 -2.17
N LYS A 343 7.98 -33.22 -2.38
CA LYS A 343 7.31 -32.11 -1.71
C LYS A 343 6.23 -31.42 -2.55
N VAL A 344 6.30 -31.50 -3.88
CA VAL A 344 5.37 -30.82 -4.78
C VAL A 344 4.58 -31.84 -5.61
N LEU A 345 5.27 -32.68 -6.39
CA LEU A 345 4.65 -33.57 -7.36
C LEU A 345 3.77 -34.64 -6.68
N LEU A 346 4.33 -35.42 -5.77
CA LEU A 346 3.56 -36.49 -5.11
C LEU A 346 2.40 -35.98 -4.22
N PRO A 347 2.55 -34.93 -3.44
CA PRO A 347 1.42 -34.33 -2.73
C PRO A 347 0.35 -33.77 -3.68
N GLY A 348 0.75 -33.15 -4.81
CA GLY A 348 -0.18 -32.70 -5.86
C GLY A 348 -0.99 -33.85 -6.43
N MET A 349 -0.32 -34.92 -6.86
CA MET A 349 -0.98 -36.11 -7.41
C MET A 349 -1.92 -36.82 -6.43
N LYS A 350 -1.59 -36.84 -5.14
CA LYS A 350 -2.45 -37.42 -4.08
C LYS A 350 -3.75 -36.64 -3.84
N ARG A 351 -3.82 -35.39 -4.27
CA ARG A 351 -5.03 -34.56 -4.17
C ARG A 351 -6.01 -34.80 -5.31
N ILE A 352 -5.57 -35.46 -6.38
CA ILE A 352 -6.42 -35.75 -7.53
C ILE A 352 -7.37 -36.90 -7.15
N SER A 353 -8.67 -36.62 -7.23
CA SER A 353 -9.72 -37.60 -6.86
C SER A 353 -9.59 -38.87 -7.72
N GLY A 354 -9.62 -40.02 -7.08
CA GLY A 354 -9.53 -41.31 -7.78
C GLY A 354 -8.11 -41.75 -8.21
N VAL A 355 -7.10 -40.96 -7.91
CA VAL A 355 -5.69 -41.27 -8.19
C VAL A 355 -5.00 -41.77 -6.90
N THR A 356 -4.37 -42.93 -6.97
CA THR A 356 -3.48 -43.43 -5.92
C THR A 356 -2.07 -43.60 -6.49
N VAL A 357 -1.10 -42.93 -5.88
CA VAL A 357 0.31 -43.09 -6.27
C VAL A 357 0.81 -44.42 -5.71
N VAL A 358 1.22 -45.30 -6.61
CA VAL A 358 1.73 -46.61 -6.24
C VAL A 358 3.24 -46.56 -5.90
N ARG A 359 4.02 -46.00 -6.81
CA ARG A 359 5.46 -45.81 -6.60
C ARG A 359 6.06 -44.84 -7.60
N VAL A 360 7.18 -44.23 -7.24
CA VAL A 360 8.10 -43.57 -8.16
C VAL A 360 9.08 -44.61 -8.66
N ILE A 361 9.34 -44.61 -9.97
CA ILE A 361 10.24 -45.57 -10.61
C ILE A 361 11.58 -44.86 -10.85
N GLY A 362 12.60 -45.24 -10.13
CA GLY A 362 13.94 -44.65 -10.22
C GLY A 362 14.05 -43.27 -9.55
N ALA A 363 15.20 -42.65 -9.67
CA ALA A 363 15.42 -41.25 -9.36
C ALA A 363 14.98 -40.39 -10.57
N PRO A 364 14.64 -39.10 -10.36
CA PRO A 364 14.44 -38.19 -11.48
C PRO A 364 15.68 -38.11 -12.37
N GLU A 365 15.51 -38.24 -13.66
CA GLU A 365 16.58 -38.18 -14.66
C GLU A 365 16.59 -36.82 -15.32
N GLU A 366 17.76 -36.31 -15.64
CA GLU A 366 17.90 -35.07 -16.41
C GLU A 366 17.40 -35.28 -17.84
N ASP A 367 16.51 -34.41 -18.30
CA ASP A 367 15.98 -34.45 -19.66
C ASP A 367 16.99 -33.81 -20.62
N THR A 368 17.96 -34.54 -21.04
CA THR A 368 18.89 -34.12 -22.10
C THR A 368 18.14 -34.02 -23.41
N ILE A 369 17.75 -32.81 -23.79
CA ILE A 369 17.27 -32.56 -25.16
C ILE A 369 18.49 -32.73 -26.09
N VAL A 370 18.48 -33.82 -26.87
CA VAL A 370 19.35 -33.98 -28.03
C VAL A 370 18.80 -33.15 -29.18
#